data_eb3de6a6cbf4ddd9e24bc7043fd9ef1d
#
_entry.id   eb3de6a6cbf4ddd9e24bc7043fd9ef1d
#
_cell.length_a   1.000
_cell.length_b   1.000
_cell.length_c   1.000
_cell.angle_alpha   90.00
_cell.angle_beta   90.00
_cell.angle_gamma   90.00
#
_symmetry.space_group_name_H-M   'P 1'
#
loop_
_entity.id
_entity.type
_entity.pdbx_description
1 polymer ?
#
loop_
_entity_poly.entity_id
_entity_poly.type
_entity_poly.pdbx_seq_one_letter_code
_entity_poly.pdbx_strand_id
1 'polypeptide(L)'
;WKPSTRTSIPGRIFVIGLSIAGLALAYRPPATMIEIATETFTGLAVLFPTVLFGLYWKRVYSTPAILSILAGETTLIFLHFKLILPGPFLPVILVMLAAFGVYLVAHLLLRVKEGNLAIRLPVWLTDRYFLMLTGIFVLAIDFWAWGNEQPTIMGFPAWMAYFVLLSVAQMAVMAYLIRDESG
;
A
#
# COMPACT_ATOMS: atom_id res chain seq x y z
N TRP A 1 24.18 -3.53 -22.57
CA TRP A 1 23.47 -4.46 -21.66
C TRP A 1 23.34 -5.82 -22.39
N LYS A 2 24.14 -6.85 -22.02
CA LYS A 2 23.98 -8.21 -22.55
C LYS A 2 22.94 -8.92 -21.68
N PRO A 3 21.79 -9.34 -22.22
CA PRO A 3 20.87 -10.16 -21.46
C PRO A 3 21.54 -11.49 -21.13
N SER A 4 21.80 -11.75 -19.86
CA SER A 4 22.27 -13.06 -19.42
C SER A 4 21.13 -14.05 -19.58
N THR A 5 21.18 -14.90 -20.58
CA THR A 5 20.23 -15.98 -20.86
C THR A 5 20.30 -17.13 -19.86
N ARG A 6 21.00 -16.99 -18.76
CA ARG A 6 20.96 -17.94 -17.64
C ARG A 6 19.72 -17.67 -16.80
N THR A 7 18.57 -18.15 -17.27
CA THR A 7 17.45 -18.40 -16.36
C THR A 7 17.94 -19.39 -15.31
N SER A 8 18.16 -18.90 -14.10
CA SER A 8 18.67 -19.74 -13.02
C SER A 8 17.68 -20.88 -12.76
N ILE A 9 18.19 -22.11 -12.62
CA ILE A 9 17.39 -23.30 -12.28
C ILE A 9 16.44 -23.02 -11.11
N PRO A 10 16.85 -22.31 -10.03
CA PRO A 10 15.95 -21.89 -8.95
C PRO A 10 14.73 -21.10 -9.41
N GLY A 11 14.90 -20.19 -10.35
CA GLY A 11 13.78 -19.38 -10.87
C GLY A 11 12.72 -20.23 -11.60
N ARG A 12 13.15 -21.24 -12.35
CA ARG A 12 12.22 -22.17 -13.03
C ARG A 12 11.45 -23.02 -12.02
N ILE A 13 12.15 -23.56 -11.02
CA ILE A 13 11.54 -24.36 -9.95
C ILE A 13 10.51 -23.52 -9.20
N PHE A 14 10.82 -22.26 -8.89
CA PHE A 14 9.91 -21.32 -8.22
C PHE A 14 8.64 -21.05 -9.05
N VAL A 15 8.79 -20.79 -10.35
CA VAL A 15 7.64 -20.57 -11.25
C VAL A 15 6.77 -21.83 -11.36
N ILE A 16 7.36 -23.01 -11.49
CA ILE A 16 6.62 -24.28 -11.53
C ILE A 16 5.87 -24.49 -10.21
N GLY A 17 6.52 -24.25 -9.08
CA GLY A 17 5.90 -24.35 -7.75
C GLY A 17 4.70 -23.43 -7.60
N LEU A 18 4.84 -22.15 -7.99
CA LEU A 18 3.75 -21.18 -7.99
C LEU A 18 2.60 -21.59 -8.93
N SER A 19 2.92 -22.12 -10.11
CA SER A 19 1.91 -22.58 -11.07
C SER A 19 1.09 -23.75 -10.51
N ILE A 20 1.75 -24.72 -9.87
CA ILE A 20 1.08 -25.86 -9.22
C ILE A 20 0.21 -25.37 -8.05
N ALA A 21 0.73 -24.48 -7.21
CA ALA A 21 -0.02 -23.89 -6.10
C ALA A 21 -1.25 -23.12 -6.62
N GLY A 22 -1.09 -22.31 -7.66
CA GLY A 22 -2.19 -21.59 -8.29
C GLY A 22 -3.26 -22.52 -8.85
N LEU A 23 -2.85 -23.61 -9.54
CA LEU A 23 -3.77 -24.62 -10.06
C LEU A 23 -4.53 -25.34 -8.94
N ALA A 24 -3.85 -25.68 -7.84
CA ALA A 24 -4.48 -26.31 -6.68
C ALA A 24 -5.53 -25.39 -6.02
N LEU A 25 -5.24 -24.10 -5.88
CA LEU A 25 -6.18 -23.10 -5.39
C LEU A 25 -7.36 -22.91 -6.32
N ALA A 26 -7.13 -22.93 -7.64
CA ALA A 26 -8.19 -22.79 -8.65
C ALA A 26 -9.14 -24.01 -8.67
N TYR A 27 -8.63 -25.21 -8.36
CA TYR A 27 -9.44 -26.44 -8.33
C TYR A 27 -10.42 -26.47 -7.15
N ARG A 28 -10.03 -25.94 -5.98
CA ARG A 28 -10.89 -25.79 -4.80
C ARG A 28 -10.62 -24.45 -4.14
N PRO A 29 -11.26 -23.37 -4.65
CA PRO A 29 -11.03 -22.04 -4.08
C PRO A 29 -11.52 -22.00 -2.63
N PRO A 30 -10.67 -21.57 -1.67
CA PRO A 30 -11.02 -21.51 -0.25
C PRO A 30 -12.04 -20.42 0.06
N ALA A 31 -12.18 -19.45 -0.83
CA ALA A 31 -13.05 -18.28 -0.69
C ALA A 31 -13.51 -17.77 -2.06
N THR A 32 -14.37 -16.77 -2.09
CA THR A 32 -14.77 -16.11 -3.33
C THR A 32 -13.58 -15.42 -4.00
N MET A 33 -13.63 -15.26 -5.34
CA MET A 33 -12.56 -14.55 -6.07
C MET A 33 -12.31 -13.14 -5.53
N ILE A 34 -13.37 -12.45 -5.08
CA ILE A 34 -13.26 -11.10 -4.52
C ILE A 34 -12.55 -11.13 -3.17
N GLU A 35 -12.85 -12.08 -2.30
CA GLU A 35 -12.18 -12.24 -1.01
C GLU A 35 -10.70 -12.54 -1.20
N ILE A 36 -10.35 -13.48 -2.08
CA ILE A 36 -8.95 -13.82 -2.38
C ILE A 36 -8.21 -12.60 -2.95
N ALA A 37 -8.83 -11.85 -3.86
CA ALA A 37 -8.24 -10.64 -4.42
C ALA A 37 -8.02 -9.58 -3.32
N THR A 38 -9.01 -9.33 -2.47
CA THR A 38 -8.92 -8.35 -1.39
C THR A 38 -7.83 -8.70 -0.39
N GLU A 39 -7.72 -9.96 0.03
CA GLU A 39 -6.66 -10.43 0.91
C GLU A 39 -5.28 -10.30 0.26
N THR A 40 -5.17 -10.64 -1.02
CA THR A 40 -3.91 -10.51 -1.77
C THR A 40 -3.46 -9.05 -1.87
N PHE A 41 -4.37 -8.13 -2.20
CA PHE A 41 -4.05 -6.70 -2.25
C PHE A 41 -3.71 -6.15 -0.86
N THR A 42 -4.37 -6.63 0.19
CA THR A 42 -4.04 -6.26 1.57
C THR A 42 -2.63 -6.73 1.95
N GLY A 43 -2.26 -7.96 1.58
CA GLY A 43 -0.90 -8.47 1.78
C GLY A 43 0.16 -7.66 1.02
N LEU A 44 -0.11 -7.31 -0.25
CA LEU A 44 0.79 -6.44 -1.02
C LEU A 44 0.92 -5.03 -0.42
N ALA A 45 -0.14 -4.50 0.18
CA ALA A 45 -0.11 -3.19 0.81
C ALA A 45 0.85 -3.13 2.01
N VAL A 46 1.19 -4.26 2.64
CA VAL A 46 2.21 -4.35 3.71
C VAL A 46 3.58 -3.84 3.25
N LEU A 47 3.91 -3.99 1.97
CA LEU A 47 5.18 -3.53 1.41
C LEU A 47 5.23 -2.00 1.25
N PHE A 48 4.08 -1.33 1.23
CA PHE A 48 4.00 0.09 0.92
C PHE A 48 4.83 0.99 1.85
N PRO A 49 4.79 0.85 3.20
CA PRO A 49 5.64 1.66 4.09
C PRO A 49 7.12 1.49 3.78
N THR A 50 7.55 0.25 3.56
CA THR A 50 8.96 -0.09 3.27
C THR A 50 9.43 0.54 1.96
N VAL A 51 8.62 0.46 0.91
CA VAL A 51 8.92 1.06 -0.39
C VAL A 51 8.90 2.58 -0.29
N LEU A 52 7.89 3.16 0.34
CA LEU A 52 7.74 4.60 0.49
C LEU A 52 8.97 5.21 1.20
N PHE A 53 9.30 4.70 2.38
CA PHE A 53 10.43 5.22 3.13
C PHE A 53 11.79 4.84 2.49
N GLY A 54 11.86 3.69 1.82
CA GLY A 54 13.03 3.27 1.07
C GLY A 54 13.39 4.20 -0.08
N LEU A 55 12.39 4.76 -0.75
CA LEU A 55 12.58 5.69 -1.87
C LEU A 55 12.87 7.13 -1.39
N TYR A 56 12.19 7.58 -0.35
CA TYR A 56 12.20 9.00 0.02
C TYR A 56 13.13 9.35 1.18
N TRP A 57 13.59 8.37 1.98
CA TRP A 57 14.50 8.66 3.07
C TRP A 57 15.96 8.39 2.68
N LYS A 58 16.82 9.36 2.98
CA LYS A 58 18.26 9.27 2.68
C LYS A 58 19.00 8.20 3.49
N ARG A 59 18.49 7.83 4.67
CA ARG A 59 19.04 6.78 5.52
C ARG A 59 17.94 5.76 5.81
N VAL A 60 18.06 4.62 5.22
CA VAL A 60 17.15 3.48 5.37
C VAL A 60 17.87 2.37 6.13
N TYR A 61 17.23 1.84 7.13
CA TYR A 61 17.70 0.68 7.87
C TYR A 61 16.91 -0.55 7.43
N SER A 62 17.58 -1.67 7.25
CA SER A 62 16.91 -2.92 6.87
C SER A 62 16.04 -3.50 8.00
N THR A 63 16.44 -3.30 9.25
CA THR A 63 15.68 -3.82 10.42
C THR A 63 14.26 -3.28 10.52
N PRO A 64 13.98 -1.96 10.45
CA PRO A 64 12.61 -1.42 10.42
C PRO A 64 11.78 -1.97 9.26
N ALA A 65 12.40 -2.15 8.09
CA ALA A 65 11.71 -2.69 6.92
C ALA A 65 11.24 -4.13 7.16
N ILE A 66 12.12 -4.99 7.66
CA ILE A 66 11.79 -6.38 7.97
C ILE A 66 10.72 -6.46 9.06
N LEU A 67 10.87 -5.69 10.15
CA LEU A 67 9.91 -5.69 11.25
C LEU A 67 8.53 -5.17 10.82
N SER A 68 8.49 -4.17 9.96
CA SER A 68 7.25 -3.63 9.38
C SER A 68 6.50 -4.68 8.57
N ILE A 69 7.21 -5.38 7.68
CA ILE A 69 6.62 -6.46 6.87
C ILE A 69 6.10 -7.58 7.77
N LEU A 70 6.90 -8.05 8.72
CA LEU A 70 6.49 -9.09 9.65
C LEU A 70 5.27 -8.69 10.48
N ALA A 71 5.22 -7.45 10.95
CA ALA A 71 4.08 -6.95 11.72
C ALA A 71 2.81 -6.86 10.87
N GLY A 72 2.92 -6.36 9.63
CA GLY A 72 1.79 -6.30 8.72
C GLY A 72 1.24 -7.67 8.37
N GLU A 73 2.11 -8.61 7.97
CA GLU A 73 1.73 -9.99 7.64
C GLU A 73 1.13 -10.72 8.87
N THR A 74 1.72 -10.55 10.05
CA THR A 74 1.18 -11.14 11.30
C THR A 74 -0.22 -10.60 11.59
N THR A 75 -0.44 -9.29 11.40
CA THR A 75 -1.75 -8.67 11.58
C THR A 75 -2.76 -9.22 10.58
N LEU A 76 -2.36 -9.40 9.31
CA LEU A 76 -3.20 -10.00 8.28
C LEU A 76 -3.61 -11.42 8.65
N ILE A 77 -2.65 -12.23 9.10
CA ILE A 77 -2.91 -13.61 9.56
C ILE A 77 -3.91 -13.63 10.73
N PHE A 78 -3.76 -12.74 11.71
CA PHE A 78 -4.67 -12.66 12.84
C PHE A 78 -6.08 -12.23 12.44
N LEU A 79 -6.21 -11.34 11.47
CA LEU A 79 -7.49 -10.93 10.89
C LEU A 79 -8.14 -12.09 10.11
N HIS A 80 -7.35 -12.82 9.30
CA HIS A 80 -7.83 -13.98 8.54
C HIS A 80 -8.41 -15.06 9.46
N PHE A 81 -7.71 -15.40 10.55
CA PHE A 81 -8.18 -16.38 11.55
C PHE A 81 -9.21 -15.79 12.52
N LYS A 82 -9.68 -14.56 12.32
CA LYS A 82 -10.65 -13.87 13.20
C LYS A 82 -10.21 -13.78 14.66
N LEU A 83 -8.90 -13.83 14.91
CA LEU A 83 -8.32 -13.62 16.25
C LEU A 83 -8.44 -12.15 16.68
N ILE A 84 -8.45 -11.24 15.70
CA ILE A 84 -8.73 -9.82 15.88
C ILE A 84 -9.92 -9.49 14.98
N LEU A 85 -10.94 -8.84 15.55
CA LEU A 85 -12.07 -8.34 14.78
C LEU A 85 -11.72 -6.93 14.26
N PRO A 86 -11.88 -6.65 12.96
CA PRO A 86 -11.52 -5.34 12.40
C PRO A 86 -12.43 -4.20 12.88
N GLY A 87 -13.54 -4.51 13.59
CA GLY A 87 -14.54 -3.53 13.97
C GLY A 87 -15.18 -2.85 12.75
N PRO A 88 -15.38 -1.54 12.78
CA PRO A 88 -15.93 -0.80 11.64
C PRO A 88 -14.89 -0.52 10.53
N PHE A 89 -13.63 -0.90 10.73
CA PHE A 89 -12.55 -0.59 9.79
C PHE A 89 -12.31 -1.72 8.80
N LEU A 90 -11.90 -1.35 7.59
CA LEU A 90 -11.43 -2.32 6.60
C LEU A 90 -10.14 -3.01 7.10
N PRO A 91 -9.98 -4.32 6.88
CA PRO A 91 -8.79 -5.07 7.29
C PRO A 91 -7.47 -4.42 6.85
N VAL A 92 -7.44 -3.86 5.64
CA VAL A 92 -6.25 -3.19 5.09
C VAL A 92 -5.79 -2.00 5.94
N ILE A 93 -6.71 -1.27 6.57
CA ILE A 93 -6.38 -0.11 7.42
C ILE A 93 -5.59 -0.56 8.64
N LEU A 94 -6.04 -1.63 9.31
CA LEU A 94 -5.35 -2.17 10.48
C LEU A 94 -3.97 -2.71 10.14
N VAL A 95 -3.87 -3.43 9.02
CA VAL A 95 -2.60 -3.96 8.50
C VAL A 95 -1.63 -2.83 8.17
N MET A 96 -2.10 -1.78 7.50
CA MET A 96 -1.31 -0.60 7.17
C MET A 96 -0.86 0.15 8.42
N LEU A 97 -1.76 0.38 9.39
CA LEU A 97 -1.40 1.04 10.65
C LEU A 97 -0.35 0.26 11.43
N ALA A 98 -0.46 -1.08 11.48
CA ALA A 98 0.54 -1.93 12.11
C ALA A 98 1.90 -1.83 11.40
N ALA A 99 1.91 -1.94 10.07
CA ALA A 99 3.13 -1.88 9.27
C ALA A 99 3.81 -0.50 9.38
N PHE A 100 3.07 0.61 9.21
CA PHE A 100 3.59 1.96 9.37
C PHE A 100 4.06 2.24 10.79
N GLY A 101 3.25 1.88 11.79
CA GLY A 101 3.58 2.11 13.19
C GLY A 101 4.87 1.42 13.59
N VAL A 102 5.01 0.13 13.27
CA VAL A 102 6.24 -0.63 13.57
C VAL A 102 7.44 -0.08 12.80
N TYR A 103 7.27 0.31 11.53
CA TYR A 103 8.36 0.92 10.77
C TYR A 103 8.87 2.19 11.43
N LEU A 104 7.95 3.12 11.75
CA LEU A 104 8.29 4.41 12.35
C LEU A 104 8.94 4.24 13.73
N VAL A 105 8.37 3.40 14.59
CA VAL A 105 8.91 3.14 15.94
C VAL A 105 10.30 2.51 15.85
N ALA A 106 10.47 1.47 15.05
CA ALA A 106 11.76 0.81 14.89
C ALA A 106 12.82 1.74 14.31
N HIS A 107 12.44 2.57 13.31
CA HIS A 107 13.33 3.57 12.72
C HIS A 107 13.73 4.63 13.74
N LEU A 108 12.78 5.13 14.54
CA LEU A 108 13.03 6.13 15.58
C LEU A 108 13.96 5.59 16.66
N LEU A 109 13.72 4.35 17.13
CA LEU A 109 14.57 3.70 18.14
C LEU A 109 16.02 3.56 17.68
N LEU A 110 16.25 3.20 16.42
CA LEU A 110 17.60 3.12 15.86
C LEU A 110 18.26 4.50 15.77
N ARG A 111 17.51 5.54 15.39
CA ARG A 111 18.03 6.92 15.38
C ARG A 111 18.39 7.44 16.76
N VAL A 112 17.57 7.15 17.76
CA VAL A 112 17.87 7.51 19.17
C VAL A 112 19.15 6.82 19.62
N LYS A 113 19.31 5.54 19.29
CA LYS A 113 20.51 4.76 19.63
C LYS A 113 21.79 5.33 18.99
N GLU A 114 21.69 5.91 17.80
CA GLU A 114 22.79 6.56 17.10
C GLU A 114 23.05 8.02 17.57
N GLY A 115 22.30 8.53 18.54
CA GLY A 115 22.43 9.89 19.04
C GLY A 115 21.94 10.98 18.07
N ASN A 116 21.22 10.61 17.03
CA ASN A 116 20.83 11.50 15.95
C ASN A 116 19.33 11.84 16.01
N LEU A 117 18.93 12.58 17.04
CA LEU A 117 17.54 12.94 17.34
C LEU A 117 16.95 14.04 16.41
N ALA A 118 17.73 14.60 15.50
CA ALA A 118 17.22 15.62 14.58
C ALA A 118 16.25 14.97 13.57
N ILE A 119 14.96 14.95 13.92
CA ILE A 119 13.86 14.66 12.97
C ILE A 119 13.80 15.87 12.02
N ARG A 120 14.63 15.86 11.01
CA ARG A 120 14.42 16.77 9.86
C ARG A 120 13.30 16.17 9.05
N LEU A 121 12.16 16.82 9.08
CA LEU A 121 11.08 16.51 8.12
C LEU A 121 11.69 16.56 6.72
N PRO A 122 11.53 15.53 5.90
CA PRO A 122 12.06 15.55 4.56
C PRO A 122 11.44 16.72 3.79
N VAL A 123 12.25 17.42 3.02
CA VAL A 123 11.85 18.63 2.28
C VAL A 123 10.65 18.39 1.37
N TRP A 124 10.48 17.17 0.87
CA TRP A 124 9.33 16.80 0.05
C TRP A 124 7.97 16.86 0.77
N LEU A 125 7.93 16.78 2.13
CA LEU A 125 6.70 16.96 2.91
C LEU A 125 6.16 18.40 2.84
N THR A 126 7.01 19.37 2.52
CA THR A 126 6.64 20.79 2.33
C THR A 126 6.51 21.16 0.87
N ASP A 127 6.76 20.22 -0.04
CA ASP A 127 6.60 20.44 -1.48
C ASP A 127 5.11 20.58 -1.82
N ARG A 128 4.79 21.65 -2.57
CA ARG A 128 3.42 21.96 -3.02
C ARG A 128 2.80 20.78 -3.78
N TYR A 129 3.59 20.06 -4.56
CA TYR A 129 3.12 18.92 -5.35
C TYR A 129 2.79 17.72 -4.49
N PHE A 130 3.63 17.44 -3.51
CA PHE A 130 3.36 16.40 -2.52
C PHE A 130 2.08 16.70 -1.73
N LEU A 131 1.88 17.96 -1.34
CA LEU A 131 0.66 18.39 -0.63
C LEU A 131 -0.59 18.25 -1.52
N MET A 132 -0.51 18.61 -2.81
CA MET A 132 -1.61 18.40 -3.75
C MET A 132 -1.97 16.93 -3.93
N LEU A 133 -0.98 16.06 -4.15
CA LEU A 133 -1.22 14.62 -4.30
C LEU A 133 -1.73 13.98 -3.00
N THR A 134 -1.20 14.41 -1.85
CA THR A 134 -1.69 13.97 -0.54
C THR A 134 -3.12 14.45 -0.31
N GLY A 135 -3.46 15.66 -0.72
CA GLY A 135 -4.83 16.19 -0.66
C GLY A 135 -5.81 15.34 -1.48
N ILE A 136 -5.44 15.00 -2.71
CA ILE A 136 -6.23 14.10 -3.57
C ILE A 136 -6.36 12.71 -2.93
N PHE A 137 -5.28 12.18 -2.36
CA PHE A 137 -5.30 10.89 -1.67
C PHE A 137 -6.24 10.91 -0.45
N VAL A 138 -6.20 11.95 0.37
CA VAL A 138 -7.12 12.12 1.51
C VAL A 138 -8.57 12.23 1.03
N LEU A 139 -8.83 12.97 -0.04
CA LEU A 139 -10.15 13.05 -0.65
C LEU A 139 -10.61 11.71 -1.24
N ALA A 140 -9.68 10.85 -1.67
CA ALA A 140 -10.01 9.50 -2.14
C ALA A 140 -10.47 8.55 -1.03
N ILE A 141 -10.27 8.92 0.24
CA ILE A 141 -10.85 8.19 1.37
C ILE A 141 -12.29 8.66 1.52
N ASP A 142 -13.21 7.96 0.86
CA ASP A 142 -14.63 8.28 0.76
C ASP A 142 -15.44 7.91 2.01
N PHE A 143 -14.89 8.18 3.21
CA PHE A 143 -15.51 7.83 4.50
C PHE A 143 -16.98 8.30 4.65
N TRP A 144 -17.36 9.33 3.92
CA TRP A 144 -18.74 9.87 3.90
C TRP A 144 -19.72 9.02 3.08
N ALA A 145 -19.24 8.18 2.17
CA ALA A 145 -20.05 7.33 1.31
C ALA A 145 -20.10 5.86 1.78
N TRP A 146 -19.38 5.51 2.83
CA TRP A 146 -19.32 4.13 3.32
C TRP A 146 -20.70 3.63 3.78
N GLY A 147 -21.17 2.57 3.12
CA GLY A 147 -22.46 1.94 3.41
C GLY A 147 -23.69 2.67 2.86
N ASN A 148 -23.51 3.75 2.13
CA ASN A 148 -24.60 4.49 1.51
C ASN A 148 -24.59 4.35 -0.02
N GLU A 149 -25.62 3.73 -0.57
CA GLU A 149 -25.81 3.67 -2.03
C GLU A 149 -26.51 4.92 -2.58
N GLN A 150 -27.05 5.75 -1.72
CA GLN A 150 -27.75 6.98 -2.07
C GLN A 150 -26.92 8.24 -1.77
N PRO A 151 -27.02 9.33 -2.57
CA PRO A 151 -27.86 9.49 -3.74
C PRO A 151 -27.36 8.78 -5.00
N THR A 152 -28.24 8.45 -5.93
CA THR A 152 -27.91 7.90 -7.24
C THR A 152 -27.96 8.99 -8.29
N ILE A 153 -26.96 9.03 -9.20
CA ILE A 153 -26.90 9.92 -10.34
C ILE A 153 -27.00 9.06 -11.60
N MET A 154 -28.04 9.24 -12.39
CA MET A 154 -28.31 8.47 -13.62
C MET A 154 -28.32 6.95 -13.41
N GLY A 155 -28.74 6.48 -12.22
CA GLY A 155 -28.78 5.05 -11.90
C GLY A 155 -27.47 4.48 -11.29
N PHE A 156 -26.43 5.29 -11.20
CA PHE A 156 -25.18 4.91 -10.54
C PHE A 156 -25.06 5.58 -9.17
N PRO A 157 -24.46 4.92 -8.17
CA PRO A 157 -24.17 5.56 -6.89
C PRO A 157 -23.31 6.81 -7.05
N ALA A 158 -23.60 7.88 -6.30
CA ALA A 158 -22.91 9.16 -6.43
C ALA A 158 -21.40 9.06 -6.17
N TRP A 159 -20.95 8.10 -5.33
CA TRP A 159 -19.54 7.87 -5.08
C TRP A 159 -18.76 7.46 -6.34
N MET A 160 -19.40 6.76 -7.30
CA MET A 160 -18.74 6.44 -8.60
C MET A 160 -18.43 7.71 -9.39
N ALA A 161 -19.40 8.65 -9.49
CA ALA A 161 -19.18 9.93 -10.16
C ALA A 161 -18.09 10.75 -9.46
N TYR A 162 -18.05 10.71 -8.13
CA TYR A 162 -17.02 11.35 -7.33
C TYR A 162 -15.62 10.81 -7.65
N PHE A 163 -15.43 9.48 -7.72
CA PHE A 163 -14.15 8.88 -8.07
C PHE A 163 -13.70 9.20 -9.51
N VAL A 164 -14.65 9.28 -10.45
CA VAL A 164 -14.34 9.73 -11.83
C VAL A 164 -13.83 11.16 -11.82
N LEU A 165 -14.49 12.07 -11.11
CA LEU A 165 -14.03 13.46 -10.98
C LEU A 165 -12.66 13.54 -10.29
N LEU A 166 -12.45 12.76 -9.25
CA LEU A 166 -11.16 12.73 -8.54
C LEU A 166 -10.03 12.21 -9.45
N SER A 167 -10.31 11.20 -10.27
CA SER A 167 -9.35 10.66 -11.25
C SER A 167 -8.98 11.71 -12.31
N VAL A 168 -9.93 12.49 -12.77
CA VAL A 168 -9.68 13.61 -13.70
C VAL A 168 -8.84 14.70 -13.02
N ALA A 169 -9.14 15.04 -11.76
CA ALA A 169 -8.36 16.00 -10.99
C ALA A 169 -6.91 15.51 -10.78
N GLN A 170 -6.73 14.23 -10.46
CA GLN A 170 -5.40 13.62 -10.33
C GLN A 170 -4.63 13.69 -11.66
N MET A 171 -5.28 13.38 -12.77
CA MET A 171 -4.66 13.46 -14.10
C MET A 171 -4.25 14.90 -14.44
N ALA A 172 -5.07 15.90 -14.11
CA ALA A 172 -4.75 17.31 -14.32
C ALA A 172 -3.55 17.76 -13.49
N VAL A 173 -3.47 17.35 -12.21
CA VAL A 173 -2.33 17.64 -11.34
C VAL A 173 -1.06 16.98 -11.90
N MET A 174 -1.12 15.72 -12.33
CA MET A 174 0.03 15.05 -12.93
C MET A 174 0.48 15.70 -14.23
N ALA A 175 -0.45 16.10 -15.10
CA ALA A 175 -0.13 16.81 -16.33
C ALA A 175 0.53 18.19 -16.06
N TYR A 176 0.06 18.90 -15.03
CA TYR A 176 0.68 20.15 -14.59
C TYR A 176 2.11 19.94 -14.06
N LEU A 177 2.33 18.89 -13.26
CA LEU A 177 3.64 18.49 -12.74
C LEU A 177 4.65 18.25 -13.86
N ILE A 178 4.28 17.43 -14.85
CA ILE A 178 5.16 17.07 -15.97
C ILE A 178 5.52 18.33 -16.79
N ARG A 179 4.58 19.25 -16.93
CA ARG A 179 4.81 20.50 -17.68
C ARG A 179 5.74 21.44 -16.95
N ASP A 180 5.64 21.52 -15.62
CA ASP A 180 6.48 22.41 -14.80
C ASP A 180 7.95 21.93 -14.75
N GLU A 181 8.18 20.59 -14.79
CA GLU A 181 9.54 20.02 -14.86
C GLU A 181 10.19 20.14 -16.25
N SER A 182 9.41 20.37 -17.29
CA SER A 182 9.89 20.44 -18.69
C SER A 182 10.23 21.85 -19.18
N GLY A 183 9.98 22.89 -18.40
CA GLY A 183 10.26 24.30 -18.68
C GLY A 183 11.36 24.87 -17.82
#